data_005aba91af63899a7c83c5c9dcf7248a
#
_entry.id   005aba91af63899a7c83c5c9dcf7248a
#
_cell.length_a   1.000
_cell.length_b   1.000
_cell.length_c   1.000
_cell.angle_alpha   90.00
_cell.angle_beta   90.00
_cell.angle_gamma   90.00
#
_symmetry.space_group_name_H-M   'P 1'
#
loop_
_entity.id
_entity.type
_entity.pdbx_description
1 polymer ?
#
loop_
_entity_poly.entity_id
_entity_poly.type
_entity_poly.pdbx_seq_one_letter_code
_entity_poly.pdbx_strand_id
1 'polypeptide(L)'
;MKREQVLRQADSLVNGDRAKDYGDAFENHERIADGWNLIISSALLNHGKITPAHVALMMDWVKTSRLLETIDHMDSWIDKCGYSALGAEFTKNQREQDENNKNAISTIHAKN
;
A
#
# COMPACT_ATOMS: atom_id res chain seq x y z
N MET A 1 26.57 -5.94 -0.72
CA MET A 1 26.15 -7.35 -0.49
C MET A 1 26.08 -8.07 -1.82
N LYS A 2 26.68 -9.26 -1.90
CA LYS A 2 26.64 -10.07 -3.12
C LYS A 2 25.31 -10.82 -3.23
N ARG A 3 24.93 -11.22 -4.47
CA ARG A 3 23.68 -11.96 -4.75
C ARG A 3 23.49 -13.17 -3.86
N GLU A 4 24.54 -13.93 -3.63
CA GLU A 4 24.52 -15.12 -2.77
C GLU A 4 24.12 -14.81 -1.34
N GLN A 5 24.63 -13.70 -0.82
CA GLN A 5 24.32 -13.26 0.55
C GLN A 5 22.85 -12.83 0.67
N VAL A 6 22.36 -12.12 -0.36
CA VAL A 6 20.94 -11.71 -0.43
C VAL A 6 20.04 -12.95 -0.45
N LEU A 7 20.37 -13.92 -1.28
CA LEU A 7 19.59 -15.16 -1.41
C LEU A 7 19.59 -15.98 -0.12
N ARG A 8 20.72 -16.05 0.58
CA ARG A 8 20.81 -16.77 1.87
C ARG A 8 19.96 -16.09 2.93
N GLN A 9 20.00 -14.76 2.99
CA GLN A 9 19.17 -14.02 3.94
C GLN A 9 17.70 -14.17 3.62
N ALA A 10 17.33 -14.11 2.33
CA ALA A 10 15.95 -14.33 1.90
C ALA A 10 15.48 -15.74 2.29
N ASP A 11 16.31 -16.77 2.07
CA ASP A 11 15.98 -18.14 2.46
C ASP A 11 15.68 -18.24 3.96
N SER A 12 16.52 -17.61 4.78
CA SER A 12 16.32 -17.59 6.24
C SER A 12 15.01 -16.93 6.65
N LEU A 13 14.59 -15.89 5.92
CA LEU A 13 13.34 -15.18 6.21
C LEU A 13 12.11 -15.99 5.80
N VAL A 14 12.13 -16.60 4.62
CA VAL A 14 10.95 -17.29 4.09
C VAL A 14 10.78 -18.72 4.58
N ASN A 15 11.88 -19.38 4.99
CA ASN A 15 11.89 -20.78 5.43
C ASN A 15 12.35 -20.97 6.89
N GLY A 16 12.78 -19.90 7.57
CA GLY A 16 13.25 -19.96 8.95
C GLY A 16 12.13 -19.76 9.97
N ASP A 17 12.53 -19.55 11.23
CA ASP A 17 11.60 -19.41 12.35
C ASP A 17 10.63 -18.24 12.18
N ARG A 18 11.04 -17.17 11.51
CA ARG A 18 10.17 -16.02 11.24
C ARG A 18 8.98 -16.37 10.31
N ALA A 19 9.13 -17.36 9.45
CA ALA A 19 8.05 -17.78 8.56
C ALA A 19 6.83 -18.26 9.35
N LYS A 20 7.02 -18.80 10.54
CA LYS A 20 5.95 -19.29 11.41
C LYS A 20 5.07 -18.15 11.96
N ASP A 21 5.66 -16.95 12.13
CA ASP A 21 4.93 -15.78 12.66
C ASP A 21 3.95 -15.20 11.65
N TYR A 22 4.14 -15.50 10.35
CA TYR A 22 3.29 -14.98 9.28
C TYR A 22 2.16 -15.94 8.88
N GLY A 23 2.12 -17.15 9.49
CA GLY A 23 1.19 -18.19 9.10
C GLY A 23 1.51 -18.75 7.71
N ASP A 24 0.50 -19.28 7.01
CA ASP A 24 0.66 -19.79 5.67
C ASP A 24 0.86 -18.63 4.69
N ALA A 25 1.99 -18.65 3.97
CA ALA A 25 2.35 -17.57 3.05
C ALA A 25 1.33 -17.41 1.93
N PHE A 26 0.81 -18.50 1.38
CA PHE A 26 -0.18 -18.45 0.31
C PHE A 26 -1.50 -17.84 0.79
N GLU A 27 -2.01 -18.28 1.93
CA GLU A 27 -3.25 -17.74 2.53
C GLU A 27 -3.11 -16.25 2.85
N ASN A 28 -1.96 -15.84 3.39
CA ASN A 28 -1.69 -14.44 3.67
C ASN A 28 -1.72 -13.60 2.38
N HIS A 29 -1.09 -14.09 1.32
CA HIS A 29 -1.09 -13.39 0.03
C HIS A 29 -2.49 -13.37 -0.60
N GLU A 30 -3.29 -14.41 -0.43
CA GLU A 30 -4.68 -14.42 -0.87
C GLU A 30 -5.48 -13.32 -0.17
N ARG A 31 -5.35 -13.17 1.14
CA ARG A 31 -6.02 -12.10 1.89
C ARG A 31 -5.58 -10.73 1.42
N ILE A 32 -4.27 -10.56 1.16
CA ILE A 32 -3.74 -9.31 0.62
C ILE A 32 -4.34 -9.03 -0.75
N ALA A 33 -4.37 -10.02 -1.64
CA ALA A 33 -4.93 -9.89 -2.98
C ALA A 33 -6.41 -9.51 -2.93
N ASP A 34 -7.20 -10.12 -2.04
CA ASP A 34 -8.62 -9.82 -1.89
C ASP A 34 -8.85 -8.35 -1.53
N GLY A 35 -8.11 -7.84 -0.54
CA GLY A 35 -8.22 -6.44 -0.13
C GLY A 35 -7.70 -5.49 -1.21
N TRP A 36 -6.60 -5.82 -1.86
CA TRP A 36 -6.05 -5.00 -2.94
C TRP A 36 -7.00 -4.93 -4.13
N ASN A 37 -7.67 -6.03 -4.47
CA ASN A 37 -8.66 -6.03 -5.56
C ASN A 37 -9.81 -5.06 -5.27
N LEU A 38 -10.28 -4.98 -4.03
CA LEU A 38 -11.30 -4.02 -3.63
C LEU A 38 -10.80 -2.58 -3.79
N ILE A 39 -9.60 -2.30 -3.29
CA ILE A 39 -9.01 -0.97 -3.34
C ILE A 39 -8.77 -0.54 -4.79
N ILE A 40 -8.18 -1.42 -5.59
CA ILE A 40 -7.89 -1.16 -7.01
C ILE A 40 -9.17 -0.91 -7.80
N SER A 41 -10.20 -1.74 -7.59
CA SER A 41 -11.50 -1.58 -8.27
C SER A 41 -12.12 -0.23 -7.96
N SER A 42 -12.11 0.17 -6.69
CA SER A 42 -12.62 1.47 -6.25
C SER A 42 -11.80 2.62 -6.84
N ALA A 43 -10.47 2.49 -6.83
CA ALA A 43 -9.57 3.50 -7.38
C ALA A 43 -9.84 3.73 -8.88
N LEU A 44 -9.96 2.66 -9.65
CA LEU A 44 -10.23 2.74 -11.08
C LEU A 44 -11.60 3.34 -11.36
N LEU A 45 -12.63 2.93 -10.60
CA LEU A 45 -13.99 3.42 -10.80
C LEU A 45 -14.12 4.92 -10.47
N ASN A 46 -13.52 5.36 -9.37
CA ASN A 46 -13.72 6.71 -8.83
C ASN A 46 -12.66 7.72 -9.31
N HIS A 47 -11.47 7.26 -9.68
CA HIS A 47 -10.33 8.13 -10.01
C HIS A 47 -9.69 7.78 -11.36
N GLY A 48 -10.05 6.67 -11.98
CA GLY A 48 -9.46 6.21 -13.24
C GLY A 48 -8.05 5.65 -13.12
N LYS A 49 -7.47 5.64 -11.92
CA LYS A 49 -6.11 5.15 -11.67
C LYS A 49 -5.89 4.92 -10.18
N ILE A 50 -4.80 4.22 -9.84
CA ILE A 50 -4.31 4.11 -8.47
C ILE A 50 -3.51 5.38 -8.16
N THR A 51 -3.84 6.05 -7.06
CA THR A 51 -3.14 7.25 -6.58
C THR A 51 -2.21 6.91 -5.42
N PRO A 52 -1.29 7.82 -5.03
CA PRO A 52 -0.44 7.59 -3.84
C PRO A 52 -1.22 7.27 -2.57
N ALA A 53 -2.37 7.90 -2.35
CA ALA A 53 -3.23 7.59 -1.21
C ALA A 53 -3.74 6.15 -1.27
N HIS A 54 -4.06 5.65 -2.46
CA HIS A 54 -4.46 4.24 -2.62
C HIS A 54 -3.31 3.29 -2.31
N VAL A 55 -2.07 3.66 -2.66
CA VAL A 55 -0.90 2.85 -2.29
C VAL A 55 -0.75 2.78 -0.77
N ALA A 56 -0.90 3.90 -0.07
CA ALA A 56 -0.87 3.91 1.40
C ALA A 56 -1.95 2.98 1.99
N LEU A 57 -3.15 3.01 1.41
CA LEU A 57 -4.26 2.14 1.83
C LEU A 57 -3.93 0.66 1.55
N MET A 58 -3.30 0.37 0.43
CA MET A 58 -2.87 -0.99 0.07
C MET A 58 -1.81 -1.51 1.04
N MET A 59 -0.86 -0.66 1.44
CA MET A 59 0.16 -1.02 2.42
C MET A 59 -0.44 -1.21 3.82
N ASP A 60 -1.41 -0.39 4.19
CA ASP A 60 -2.18 -0.57 5.43
C ASP A 60 -2.88 -1.93 5.45
N TRP A 61 -3.45 -2.35 4.33
CA TRP A 61 -4.11 -3.65 4.21
C TRP A 61 -3.13 -4.82 4.43
N VAL A 62 -1.88 -4.72 3.96
CA VAL A 62 -0.84 -5.73 4.23
C VAL A 62 -0.67 -5.93 5.74
N LYS A 63 -0.67 -4.83 6.50
CA LYS A 63 -0.57 -4.87 7.97
C LYS A 63 -1.83 -5.48 8.60
N THR A 64 -2.99 -5.15 8.07
CA THR A 64 -4.25 -5.78 8.52
C THR A 64 -4.22 -7.29 8.30
N SER A 65 -3.77 -7.75 7.13
CA SER A 65 -3.66 -9.19 6.84
C SER A 65 -2.75 -9.89 7.84
N ARG A 66 -1.64 -9.25 8.22
CA ARG A 66 -0.73 -9.79 9.24
C ARG A 66 -1.40 -9.87 10.61
N LEU A 67 -2.16 -8.86 10.97
CA LEU A 67 -2.88 -8.83 12.25
C LEU A 67 -3.98 -9.89 12.34
N LEU A 68 -4.52 -10.32 11.22
CA LEU A 68 -5.49 -11.43 11.19
C LEU A 68 -4.84 -12.75 11.62
N GLU A 69 -3.54 -12.91 11.40
CA GLU A 69 -2.78 -14.06 11.91
C GLU A 69 -2.32 -13.83 13.35
N THR A 70 -1.84 -12.62 13.67
CA THR A 70 -1.24 -12.28 14.96
C THR A 70 -1.77 -10.94 15.42
N ILE A 71 -2.92 -10.96 16.10
CA ILE A 71 -3.67 -9.74 16.46
C ILE A 71 -2.89 -8.78 17.37
N ASP A 72 -1.97 -9.29 18.16
CA ASP A 72 -1.17 -8.49 19.10
C ASP A 72 0.19 -8.08 18.55
N HIS A 73 0.42 -8.18 17.23
CA HIS A 73 1.65 -7.73 16.60
C HIS A 73 1.71 -6.20 16.57
N MET A 74 2.35 -5.63 17.61
CA MET A 74 2.33 -4.18 17.86
C MET A 74 2.89 -3.36 16.70
N ASP A 75 3.99 -3.83 16.08
CA ASP A 75 4.61 -3.12 14.95
C ASP A 75 3.62 -2.91 13.79
N SER A 76 2.74 -3.89 13.55
CA SER A 76 1.72 -3.76 12.50
C SER A 76 0.69 -2.69 12.83
N TRP A 77 0.27 -2.58 14.09
CA TRP A 77 -0.63 -1.50 14.52
C TRP A 77 0.03 -0.13 14.35
N ILE A 78 1.30 -0.02 14.73
CA ILE A 78 2.08 1.23 14.59
C ILE A 78 2.23 1.59 13.11
N ASP A 79 2.59 0.62 12.26
CA ASP A 79 2.76 0.82 10.82
C ASP A 79 1.46 1.29 10.17
N LYS A 80 0.31 0.73 10.59
CA LYS A 80 -1.00 1.16 10.10
C LYS A 80 -1.24 2.64 10.39
N CYS A 81 -0.90 3.10 11.58
CA CYS A 81 -1.02 4.51 11.92
C CYS A 81 -0.17 5.38 10.99
N GLY A 82 1.06 4.94 10.70
CA GLY A 82 1.95 5.64 9.79
C GLY A 82 1.38 5.74 8.37
N TYR A 83 0.91 4.63 7.82
CA TYR A 83 0.31 4.63 6.48
C TYR A 83 -0.96 5.47 6.43
N SER A 84 -1.77 5.46 7.47
CA SER A 84 -2.97 6.29 7.56
C SER A 84 -2.64 7.78 7.53
N ALA A 85 -1.62 8.19 8.29
CA ALA A 85 -1.17 9.58 8.31
C ALA A 85 -0.65 10.02 6.95
N LEU A 86 0.21 9.20 6.33
CA LEU A 86 0.74 9.48 4.99
C LEU A 86 -0.36 9.53 3.93
N GLY A 87 -1.27 8.56 3.96
CA GLY A 87 -2.39 8.50 3.02
C GLY A 87 -3.27 9.74 3.08
N ALA A 88 -3.59 10.20 4.28
CA ALA A 88 -4.38 11.41 4.48
C ALA A 88 -3.67 12.64 3.89
N GLU A 89 -2.37 12.77 4.12
CA GLU A 89 -1.57 13.85 3.54
C GLU A 89 -1.55 13.76 2.00
N PHE A 90 -1.38 12.56 1.45
CA PHE A 90 -1.35 12.35 -0.01
C PHE A 90 -2.67 12.73 -0.69
N THR A 91 -3.80 12.61 -0.02
CA THR A 91 -5.09 13.05 -0.59
C THR A 91 -5.09 14.56 -0.80
N LYS A 92 -4.50 15.32 0.14
CA LYS A 92 -4.36 16.77 0.01
C LYS A 92 -3.42 17.12 -1.15
N ASN A 93 -2.26 16.46 -1.23
CA ASN A 93 -1.30 16.68 -2.30
C ASN A 93 -1.91 16.39 -3.68
N GLN A 94 -2.66 15.32 -3.79
CA GLN A 94 -3.33 14.94 -5.04
C GLN A 94 -4.38 15.97 -5.45
N ARG A 95 -5.15 16.48 -4.50
CA ARG A 95 -6.16 17.51 -4.74
C ARG A 95 -5.52 18.79 -5.27
N GLU A 96 -4.43 19.24 -4.65
CA GLU A 96 -3.69 20.43 -5.09
C GLU A 96 -3.13 20.24 -6.49
N GLN A 97 -2.58 19.07 -6.79
CA GLN A 97 -2.06 18.74 -8.11
C GLN A 97 -3.16 18.76 -9.18
N ASP A 98 -4.32 18.19 -8.89
CA ASP A 98 -5.47 18.16 -9.79
C ASP A 98 -5.99 19.58 -10.07
N GLU A 99 -6.06 20.43 -9.06
CA GLU A 99 -6.44 21.84 -9.19
C GLU A 99 -5.45 22.61 -10.08
N ASN A 100 -4.14 22.41 -9.86
CA ASN A 100 -3.09 23.03 -10.65
C ASN A 100 -3.17 22.61 -12.12
N ASN A 101 -3.40 21.33 -12.39
CA ASN A 101 -3.57 20.81 -13.74
C ASN A 101 -4.81 21.40 -14.41
N LYS A 102 -5.91 21.51 -13.69
CA LYS A 102 -7.16 22.11 -14.16
C LYS A 102 -6.96 23.60 -14.49
N ASN A 103 -6.28 24.34 -13.64
CA ASN A 103 -5.98 25.76 -13.86
C ASN A 103 -5.06 25.95 -15.06
N ALA A 104 -4.05 25.10 -15.26
CA ALA A 104 -3.16 25.14 -16.42
C ALA A 104 -3.94 24.92 -17.72
N ILE A 105 -4.85 23.96 -17.76
CA ILE A 105 -5.71 23.68 -18.91
C ILE A 105 -6.62 24.89 -19.19
N SER A 106 -7.24 25.45 -18.17
CA SER A 106 -8.10 26.64 -18.30
C SER A 106 -7.33 27.84 -18.87
N THR A 107 -6.08 28.06 -18.43
CA THR A 107 -5.22 29.12 -18.94
C THR A 107 -4.89 28.92 -20.42
N ILE A 108 -4.58 27.68 -20.82
CA ILE A 108 -4.31 27.33 -22.23
C ILE A 108 -5.55 27.60 -23.08
N HIS A 109 -6.72 27.19 -22.65
CA HIS A 109 -7.98 27.41 -23.34
C HIS A 109 -8.35 28.89 -23.46
N ALA A 110 -8.06 29.69 -22.43
CA ALA A 110 -8.33 31.12 -22.41
C ALA A 110 -7.44 31.90 -23.39
N LYS A 111 -6.24 31.37 -23.73
CA LYS A 111 -5.31 32.01 -24.67
C LYS A 111 -5.60 31.71 -26.13
N ASN A 112 -6.40 30.71 -26.37
CA ASN A 112 -6.80 30.30 -27.71
C ASN A 112 -8.15 30.89 -28.08
#